data_2c1572dc75319fd2e0297c0c8ff07c8a
#
_entry.id   2c1572dc75319fd2e0297c0c8ff07c8a
#
_cell.length_a   1.000
_cell.length_b   1.000
_cell.length_c   1.000
_cell.angle_alpha   90.00
_cell.angle_beta   90.00
_cell.angle_gamma   90.00
#
_symmetry.space_group_name_H-M   'P 1'
#
loop_
_entity.id
_entity.type
_entity.pdbx_description
1 polymer ?
#
loop_
_entity_poly.entity_id
_entity_poly.type
_entity_poly.pdbx_seq_one_letter_code
_entity_poly.pdbx_strand_id
1 'polypeptide(L)'
;MAILVDYQKEWRKLFKAQSKLIGTTLGKPCEEIYHIGSTAIAGVPSQPIIDMLVVLKDLQAAEQLCTLGYEHRGNGVYFLQGDGIAYQAFCVQRDDKDTFDVYIGIHNIHHAAPKAWAAQKQTWMQQFVDDMQGYDQAKKAYFEQLSPEAREKKRRDEKRGTSIAIGMCLGMSIGTAIGAALGHMSTGMCLGMSIGMCLGLALGSGESSKKSDK
;
A
#
# COMPACT_ATOMS: atom_id res chain seq x y z
N MET A 1 22.50 -7.66 -15.92
CA MET A 1 21.15 -7.97 -16.46
C MET A 1 20.12 -7.93 -15.35
N ALA A 2 19.15 -7.03 -15.42
CA ALA A 2 18.05 -7.02 -14.43
C ALA A 2 17.21 -8.28 -14.66
N ILE A 3 17.33 -9.27 -13.79
CA ILE A 3 16.60 -10.53 -13.95
C ILE A 3 15.21 -10.33 -13.36
N LEU A 4 14.19 -10.19 -14.22
CA LEU A 4 12.80 -10.35 -13.83
C LEU A 4 12.44 -11.82 -13.92
N VAL A 5 11.88 -12.34 -12.85
CA VAL A 5 11.30 -13.69 -12.80
C VAL A 5 9.79 -13.60 -12.70
N ASP A 6 9.09 -14.59 -13.17
CA ASP A 6 7.64 -14.65 -13.06
C ASP A 6 7.19 -14.65 -11.60
N TYR A 7 5.97 -14.14 -11.38
CA TYR A 7 5.40 -14.08 -10.04
C TYR A 7 5.37 -15.45 -9.36
N GLN A 8 5.90 -15.51 -8.13
CA GLN A 8 5.94 -16.71 -7.30
C GLN A 8 5.02 -16.57 -6.09
N LYS A 9 4.14 -17.55 -5.89
CA LYS A 9 3.22 -17.57 -4.73
C LYS A 9 3.95 -17.65 -3.39
N GLU A 10 5.16 -18.18 -3.40
CA GLU A 10 6.06 -18.31 -2.26
C GLU A 10 6.45 -16.96 -1.66
N TRP A 11 6.50 -15.89 -2.46
CA TRP A 11 6.86 -14.56 -1.98
C TRP A 11 5.95 -14.08 -0.85
N ARG A 12 4.67 -14.43 -0.88
CA ARG A 12 3.74 -14.10 0.22
C ARG A 12 4.08 -14.85 1.51
N LYS A 13 4.56 -16.10 1.41
CA LYS A 13 4.97 -16.87 2.58
C LYS A 13 6.27 -16.33 3.15
N LEU A 14 7.23 -16.01 2.28
CA LEU A 14 8.51 -15.40 2.64
C LEU A 14 8.31 -14.04 3.32
N PHE A 15 7.44 -13.19 2.75
CA PHE A 15 7.04 -11.94 3.39
C PHE A 15 6.49 -12.17 4.80
N LYS A 16 5.54 -13.10 4.98
CA LYS A 16 4.94 -13.39 6.30
C LYS A 16 5.97 -13.87 7.32
N ALA A 17 6.89 -14.72 6.90
CA ALA A 17 7.97 -15.20 7.75
C ALA A 17 8.90 -14.06 8.18
N GLN A 18 9.34 -13.26 7.21
CA GLN A 18 10.25 -12.15 7.44
C GLN A 18 9.61 -11.02 8.25
N SER A 19 8.35 -10.66 7.96
CA SER A 19 7.61 -9.64 8.72
C SER A 19 7.40 -10.05 10.19
N LYS A 20 7.15 -11.35 10.45
CA LYS A 20 7.08 -11.86 11.81
C LYS A 20 8.42 -11.73 12.54
N LEU A 21 9.52 -12.07 11.88
CA LEU A 21 10.87 -11.96 12.44
C LEU A 21 11.20 -10.50 12.77
N ILE A 22 10.98 -9.58 11.82
CA ILE A 22 11.16 -8.14 12.01
C ILE A 22 10.30 -7.64 13.17
N GLY A 23 9.01 -7.93 13.17
CA GLY A 23 8.08 -7.50 14.22
C GLY A 23 8.48 -8.01 15.60
N THR A 24 8.99 -9.26 15.71
CA THR A 24 9.48 -9.82 16.97
C THR A 24 10.76 -9.10 17.44
N THR A 25 11.67 -8.81 16.53
CA THR A 25 12.96 -8.15 16.84
C THR A 25 12.76 -6.69 17.26
N LEU A 26 11.94 -5.95 16.52
CA LEU A 26 11.68 -4.55 16.80
C LEU A 26 10.72 -4.35 18.00
N GLY A 27 9.87 -5.33 18.27
CA GLY A 27 8.94 -5.30 19.41
C GLY A 27 7.93 -4.14 19.36
N LYS A 28 7.71 -3.50 20.52
CA LYS A 28 6.70 -2.41 20.68
C LYS A 28 6.85 -1.20 19.76
N PRO A 29 8.05 -0.77 19.35
CA PRO A 29 8.21 0.29 18.35
C PRO A 29 7.63 -0.03 16.97
N CYS A 30 7.56 -1.29 16.58
CA CYS A 30 6.99 -1.70 15.29
C CYS A 30 5.46 -1.77 15.39
N GLU A 31 4.78 -0.96 14.57
CA GLU A 31 3.32 -0.92 14.56
C GLU A 31 2.73 -1.79 13.46
N GLU A 32 3.21 -1.61 12.23
CA GLU A 32 2.69 -2.29 11.05
C GLU A 32 3.81 -2.61 10.05
N ILE A 33 3.64 -3.70 9.30
CA ILE A 33 4.54 -4.08 8.22
C ILE A 33 3.69 -4.46 7.01
N TYR A 34 3.90 -3.76 5.89
CA TYR A 34 3.18 -3.98 4.64
C TYR A 34 4.08 -4.64 3.60
N HIS A 35 3.53 -5.60 2.86
CA HIS A 35 4.15 -6.11 1.64
C HIS A 35 3.86 -5.14 0.51
N ILE A 36 4.86 -4.44 0.03
CA ILE A 36 4.75 -3.47 -1.06
C ILE A 36 5.55 -3.95 -2.28
N GLY A 37 5.63 -3.10 -3.30
CA GLY A 37 6.38 -3.41 -4.50
C GLY A 37 5.76 -4.50 -5.37
N SER A 38 6.52 -4.92 -6.35
CA SER A 38 6.00 -5.81 -7.42
C SER A 38 5.79 -7.25 -6.96
N THR A 39 6.59 -7.73 -6.00
CA THR A 39 6.45 -9.10 -5.46
C THR A 39 5.19 -9.29 -4.65
N ALA A 40 4.56 -8.19 -4.19
CA ALA A 40 3.26 -8.21 -3.53
C ALA A 40 2.07 -8.37 -4.51
N ILE A 41 2.28 -8.13 -5.82
CA ILE A 41 1.23 -8.05 -6.83
C ILE A 41 1.23 -9.32 -7.68
N ALA A 42 0.13 -10.08 -7.61
CA ALA A 42 0.01 -11.32 -8.35
C ALA A 42 0.09 -11.11 -9.88
N GLY A 43 0.85 -11.97 -10.55
CA GLY A 43 1.00 -11.95 -12.01
C GLY A 43 1.97 -10.88 -12.56
N VAL A 44 2.65 -10.12 -11.71
CA VAL A 44 3.65 -9.13 -12.15
C VAL A 44 5.06 -9.74 -12.08
N PRO A 45 5.80 -9.81 -13.20
CA PRO A 45 7.20 -10.22 -13.19
C PRO A 45 8.03 -9.26 -12.34
N SER A 46 8.94 -9.81 -11.53
CA SER A 46 9.67 -9.00 -10.53
C SER A 46 11.09 -9.48 -10.35
N GLN A 47 11.98 -8.58 -9.96
CA GLN A 47 13.22 -8.98 -9.30
C GLN A 47 12.85 -9.74 -8.02
N PRO A 48 13.61 -10.79 -7.64
CA PRO A 48 13.33 -11.56 -6.43
C PRO A 48 13.75 -10.76 -5.17
N ILE A 49 13.05 -9.64 -4.94
CA ILE A 49 13.25 -8.75 -3.79
C ILE A 49 11.89 -8.56 -3.11
N ILE A 50 11.80 -8.92 -1.84
CA ILE A 50 10.62 -8.66 -1.02
C ILE A 50 10.73 -7.25 -0.44
N ASP A 51 9.93 -6.34 -0.98
CA ASP A 51 9.85 -4.97 -0.49
C ASP A 51 8.85 -4.88 0.68
N MET A 52 9.28 -4.33 1.80
CA MET A 52 8.48 -4.17 3.00
C MET A 52 8.48 -2.72 3.46
N LEU A 53 7.30 -2.17 3.75
CA LEU A 53 7.16 -0.90 4.43
C LEU A 53 6.95 -1.17 5.91
N VAL A 54 7.89 -0.75 6.74
CA VAL A 54 7.90 -0.95 8.19
C VAL A 54 7.56 0.37 8.88
N VAL A 55 6.41 0.43 9.53
CA VAL A 55 5.93 1.63 10.24
C VAL A 55 6.36 1.56 11.69
N LEU A 56 7.09 2.58 12.13
CA LEU A 56 7.68 2.65 13.46
C LEU A 56 7.19 3.89 14.22
N LYS A 57 7.06 3.74 15.54
CA LYS A 57 6.87 4.89 16.46
C LYS A 57 8.14 5.73 16.55
N ASP A 58 9.29 5.05 16.57
CA ASP A 58 10.61 5.64 16.67
C ASP A 58 11.51 5.01 15.61
N LEU A 59 11.99 5.83 14.70
CA LEU A 59 12.83 5.40 13.59
C LEU A 59 14.19 4.84 14.04
N GLN A 60 14.68 5.24 15.21
CA GLN A 60 15.93 4.70 15.78
C GLN A 60 15.83 3.19 16.06
N ALA A 61 14.64 2.69 16.34
CA ALA A 61 14.42 1.26 16.52
C ALA A 61 14.78 0.43 15.28
N ALA A 62 14.76 1.03 14.08
CA ALA A 62 15.13 0.35 12.84
C ALA A 62 16.57 -0.18 12.82
N GLU A 63 17.48 0.41 13.61
CA GLU A 63 18.87 -0.05 13.73
C GLU A 63 18.97 -1.50 14.23
N GLN A 64 17.97 -1.97 14.98
CA GLN A 64 17.89 -3.36 15.42
C GLN A 64 17.78 -4.35 14.25
N LEU A 65 17.37 -3.92 13.06
CA LEU A 65 17.37 -4.77 11.86
C LEU A 65 18.79 -5.25 11.51
N CYS A 66 19.81 -4.51 11.88
CA CYS A 66 21.21 -4.93 11.68
C CYS A 66 21.53 -6.23 12.45
N THR A 67 20.85 -6.51 13.57
CA THR A 67 21.03 -7.78 14.31
C THR A 67 20.48 -8.99 13.54
N LEU A 68 19.59 -8.78 12.56
CA LEU A 68 19.08 -9.78 11.65
C LEU A 68 19.91 -9.89 10.35
N GLY A 69 21.03 -9.16 10.28
CA GLY A 69 21.91 -9.15 9.11
C GLY A 69 21.52 -8.15 8.03
N TYR A 70 20.57 -7.24 8.30
CA TYR A 70 20.28 -6.15 7.37
C TYR A 70 21.40 -5.13 7.34
N GLU A 71 21.72 -4.63 6.15
CA GLU A 71 22.62 -3.50 5.92
C GLU A 71 21.82 -2.21 5.79
N HIS A 72 22.18 -1.18 6.56
CA HIS A 72 21.57 0.14 6.43
C HIS A 72 22.12 0.85 5.17
N ARG A 73 21.24 1.23 4.25
CA ARG A 73 21.59 1.90 2.98
C ARG A 73 21.25 3.40 2.94
N GLY A 74 20.99 4.00 4.12
CA GLY A 74 20.58 5.40 4.25
C GLY A 74 19.08 5.61 4.13
N ASN A 75 18.59 6.77 4.56
CA ASN A 75 17.19 7.22 4.45
C ASN A 75 16.16 6.19 4.95
N GLY A 76 16.46 5.45 6.02
CA GLY A 76 15.55 4.43 6.57
C GLY A 76 15.43 3.17 5.72
N VAL A 77 16.31 2.96 4.75
CA VAL A 77 16.32 1.77 3.89
C VAL A 77 17.31 0.74 4.42
N TYR A 78 16.83 -0.48 4.63
CA TYR A 78 17.58 -1.64 5.09
C TYR A 78 17.48 -2.77 4.09
N PHE A 79 18.60 -3.42 3.78
CA PHE A 79 18.68 -4.47 2.77
C PHE A 79 19.32 -5.73 3.34
N LEU A 80 18.71 -6.89 3.07
CA LEU A 80 19.23 -8.20 3.45
C LEU A 80 19.31 -9.09 2.19
N GLN A 81 20.50 -9.57 1.90
CA GLN A 81 20.70 -10.58 0.86
C GLN A 81 20.47 -11.96 1.44
N GLY A 82 19.49 -12.67 0.94
CA GLY A 82 19.24 -14.07 1.24
C GLY A 82 19.68 -14.99 0.11
N ASP A 83 19.44 -16.29 0.26
CA ASP A 83 19.72 -17.30 -0.75
C ASP A 83 18.61 -17.30 -1.82
N GLY A 84 18.95 -16.81 -3.01
CA GLY A 84 18.03 -16.70 -4.15
C GLY A 84 16.96 -15.61 -4.03
N ILE A 85 16.87 -14.90 -2.91
CA ILE A 85 15.93 -13.79 -2.70
C ILE A 85 16.55 -12.72 -1.79
N ALA A 86 16.21 -11.47 -2.04
CA ALA A 86 16.59 -10.37 -1.15
C ALA A 86 15.37 -9.77 -0.44
N TYR A 87 15.62 -9.06 0.64
CA TYR A 87 14.61 -8.35 1.41
C TYR A 87 15.00 -6.89 1.55
N GLN A 88 14.06 -6.01 1.28
CA GLN A 88 14.27 -4.57 1.43
C GLN A 88 13.20 -4.01 2.36
N ALA A 89 13.64 -3.40 3.47
CA ALA A 89 12.77 -2.76 4.43
C ALA A 89 12.90 -1.25 4.31
N PHE A 90 11.80 -0.58 4.05
CA PHE A 90 11.65 0.86 4.08
C PHE A 90 11.03 1.24 5.42
N CYS A 91 11.83 1.76 6.33
CA CYS A 91 11.39 2.15 7.65
C CYS A 91 10.90 3.60 7.61
N VAL A 92 9.67 3.81 8.03
CA VAL A 92 9.04 5.13 8.09
C VAL A 92 8.51 5.38 9.48
N GLN A 93 8.60 6.62 9.94
CA GLN A 93 7.98 7.01 11.20
C GLN A 93 6.48 7.19 11.00
N ARG A 94 5.67 6.80 11.99
CA ARG A 94 4.21 6.90 11.91
C ARG A 94 3.71 8.29 11.56
N ASP A 95 4.39 9.32 12.05
CA ASP A 95 4.00 10.71 11.84
C ASP A 95 4.41 11.25 10.46
N ASP A 96 5.32 10.57 9.75
CA ASP A 96 5.69 10.89 8.37
C ASP A 96 4.67 10.34 7.38
N LYS A 97 3.47 10.95 7.42
CA LYS A 97 2.37 10.56 6.54
C LYS A 97 2.68 10.75 5.07
N ASP A 98 3.47 11.75 4.73
CA ASP A 98 3.80 12.04 3.34
C ASP A 98 4.62 10.92 2.71
N THR A 99 5.64 10.42 3.40
CA THR A 99 6.45 9.28 2.93
C THR A 99 5.62 8.00 2.91
N PHE A 100 4.85 7.73 3.96
CA PHE A 100 3.95 6.57 4.01
C PHE A 100 2.95 6.58 2.85
N ASP A 101 2.29 7.71 2.58
CA ASP A 101 1.29 7.85 1.52
C ASP A 101 1.90 7.65 0.12
N VAL A 102 3.15 8.05 -0.09
CA VAL A 102 3.86 7.79 -1.36
C VAL A 102 4.06 6.29 -1.56
N TYR A 103 4.61 5.55 -0.58
CA TYR A 103 4.85 4.11 -0.74
C TYR A 103 3.56 3.33 -0.96
N ILE A 104 2.54 3.56 -0.13
CA ILE A 104 1.25 2.87 -0.24
C ILE A 104 0.49 3.32 -1.49
N GLY A 105 0.53 4.60 -1.83
CA GLY A 105 -0.13 5.13 -3.02
C GLY A 105 0.43 4.54 -4.32
N ILE A 106 1.76 4.47 -4.46
CA ILE A 106 2.43 3.83 -5.60
C ILE A 106 2.07 2.35 -5.66
N HIS A 107 2.12 1.65 -4.52
CA HIS A 107 1.71 0.24 -4.45
C HIS A 107 0.27 0.06 -4.94
N ASN A 108 -0.67 0.89 -4.49
CA ASN A 108 -2.08 0.82 -4.87
C ASN A 108 -2.32 1.15 -6.35
N ILE A 109 -1.56 2.08 -6.94
CA ILE A 109 -1.62 2.37 -8.38
C ILE A 109 -1.23 1.12 -9.19
N HIS A 110 -0.12 0.50 -8.85
CA HIS A 110 0.35 -0.70 -9.55
C HIS A 110 -0.55 -1.92 -9.32
N HIS A 111 -1.08 -2.07 -8.09
CA HIS A 111 -2.01 -3.14 -7.76
C HIS A 111 -3.34 -3.01 -8.50
N ALA A 112 -3.80 -1.78 -8.77
CA ALA A 112 -5.02 -1.54 -9.55
C ALA A 112 -4.85 -1.83 -11.05
N ALA A 113 -3.62 -1.76 -11.59
CA ALA A 113 -3.33 -1.98 -13.00
C ALA A 113 -2.12 -2.92 -13.22
N PRO A 114 -2.17 -4.18 -12.75
CA PRO A 114 -1.02 -5.08 -12.74
C PRO A 114 -0.48 -5.38 -14.15
N LYS A 115 -1.36 -5.49 -15.15
CA LYS A 115 -0.94 -5.72 -16.55
C LYS A 115 -0.19 -4.54 -17.14
N ALA A 116 -0.65 -3.31 -16.87
CA ALA A 116 0.05 -2.10 -17.32
C ALA A 116 1.42 -1.98 -16.67
N TRP A 117 1.50 -2.27 -15.38
CA TRP A 117 2.78 -2.28 -14.65
C TRP A 117 3.74 -3.35 -15.19
N ALA A 118 3.26 -4.55 -15.46
CA ALA A 118 4.06 -5.60 -16.06
C ALA A 118 4.59 -5.21 -17.45
N ALA A 119 3.75 -4.61 -18.29
CA ALA A 119 4.14 -4.12 -19.61
C ALA A 119 5.21 -3.03 -19.54
N GLN A 120 5.06 -2.07 -18.62
CA GLN A 120 6.06 -1.02 -18.41
C GLN A 120 7.43 -1.59 -18.04
N LYS A 121 7.47 -2.60 -17.16
CA LYS A 121 8.71 -3.27 -16.77
C LYS A 121 9.35 -4.01 -17.95
N GLN A 122 8.54 -4.67 -18.78
CA GLN A 122 9.03 -5.34 -19.98
C GLN A 122 9.64 -4.35 -20.98
N THR A 123 9.00 -3.18 -21.17
CA THR A 123 9.55 -2.11 -22.02
C THR A 123 10.93 -1.68 -21.52
N TRP A 124 11.10 -1.45 -20.22
CA TRP A 124 12.41 -1.09 -19.67
C TRP A 124 13.45 -2.20 -19.82
N MET A 125 13.05 -3.47 -19.67
CA MET A 125 13.96 -4.61 -19.90
C MET A 125 14.46 -4.66 -21.34
N GLN A 126 13.61 -4.32 -22.32
CA GLN A 126 14.00 -4.24 -23.71
C GLN A 126 14.88 -3.01 -24.02
N GLN A 127 14.60 -1.89 -23.36
CA GLN A 127 15.32 -0.64 -23.56
C GLN A 127 16.73 -0.66 -22.93
N PHE A 128 16.87 -1.26 -21.75
CA PHE A 128 18.09 -1.30 -20.95
C PHE A 128 18.69 -2.71 -20.85
N VAL A 129 18.80 -3.38 -22.01
CA VAL A 129 19.48 -4.68 -22.09
C VAL A 129 20.94 -4.50 -21.64
N ASP A 130 21.35 -5.22 -20.61
CA ASP A 130 22.70 -5.14 -20.02
C ASP A 130 23.07 -3.80 -19.34
N ASP A 131 22.14 -2.84 -19.25
CA ASP A 131 22.31 -1.57 -18.52
C ASP A 131 21.42 -1.52 -17.27
N MET A 132 21.94 -2.07 -16.16
CA MET A 132 21.25 -2.06 -14.88
C MET A 132 21.07 -0.64 -14.32
N GLN A 133 22.05 0.23 -14.52
CA GLN A 133 21.99 1.61 -14.02
C GLN A 133 20.89 2.40 -14.74
N GLY A 134 20.80 2.26 -16.06
CA GLY A 134 19.74 2.87 -16.86
C GLY A 134 18.35 2.37 -16.45
N TYR A 135 18.21 1.06 -16.21
CA TYR A 135 16.95 0.50 -15.69
C TYR A 135 16.55 1.10 -14.33
N ASP A 136 17.49 1.15 -13.37
CA ASP A 136 17.21 1.68 -12.04
C ASP A 136 16.93 3.18 -12.06
N GLN A 137 17.61 3.94 -12.91
CA GLN A 137 17.33 5.37 -13.10
C GLN A 137 15.93 5.60 -13.71
N ALA A 138 15.56 4.84 -14.74
CA ALA A 138 14.24 4.94 -15.35
C ALA A 138 13.12 4.58 -14.34
N LYS A 139 13.33 3.53 -13.56
CA LYS A 139 12.42 3.12 -12.48
C LYS A 139 12.29 4.21 -11.42
N LYS A 140 13.40 4.82 -11.00
CA LYS A 140 13.39 5.91 -10.02
C LYS A 140 12.65 7.14 -10.55
N ALA A 141 12.95 7.59 -11.75
CA ALA A 141 12.26 8.72 -12.38
C ALA A 141 10.75 8.48 -12.52
N TYR A 142 10.35 7.27 -12.89
CA TYR A 142 8.94 6.88 -12.94
C TYR A 142 8.25 6.97 -11.59
N PHE A 143 8.88 6.51 -10.51
CA PHE A 143 8.33 6.62 -9.16
C PHE A 143 8.26 8.06 -8.67
N GLU A 144 9.22 8.90 -9.02
CA GLU A 144 9.19 10.33 -8.71
C GLU A 144 8.00 11.02 -9.41
N GLN A 145 7.70 10.66 -10.66
CA GLN A 145 6.52 11.17 -11.38
C GLN A 145 5.20 10.71 -10.75
N LEU A 146 5.14 9.48 -10.24
CA LEU A 146 3.94 8.95 -9.59
C LEU A 146 3.71 9.49 -8.17
N SER A 147 4.73 10.02 -7.51
CA SER A 147 4.64 10.43 -6.11
C SER A 147 3.52 11.45 -5.82
N PRO A 148 3.30 12.52 -6.63
CA PRO A 148 2.18 13.43 -6.42
C PRO A 148 0.82 12.76 -6.62
N GLU A 149 0.68 11.91 -7.64
CA GLU A 149 -0.54 11.16 -7.93
C GLU A 149 -0.85 10.15 -6.81
N ALA A 150 0.20 9.48 -6.30
CA ALA A 150 0.08 8.53 -5.20
C ALA A 150 -0.48 9.20 -3.93
N ARG A 151 0.03 10.39 -3.58
CA ARG A 151 -0.47 11.18 -2.44
C ARG A 151 -1.93 11.58 -2.62
N GLU A 152 -2.28 12.08 -3.80
CA GLU A 152 -3.65 12.52 -4.07
C GLU A 152 -4.63 11.34 -4.10
N LYS A 153 -4.24 10.19 -4.67
CA LYS A 153 -5.05 8.98 -4.67
C LYS A 153 -5.31 8.50 -3.26
N LYS A 154 -4.29 8.44 -2.40
CA LYS A 154 -4.43 8.04 -1.01
C LYS A 154 -5.43 8.96 -0.27
N ARG A 155 -5.29 10.28 -0.42
CA ARG A 155 -6.23 11.26 0.18
C ARG A 155 -7.66 11.07 -0.30
N ARG A 156 -7.86 10.76 -1.58
CA ARG A 156 -9.20 10.47 -2.14
C ARG A 156 -9.79 9.20 -1.55
N ASP A 157 -9.00 8.14 -1.44
CA ASP A 157 -9.46 6.86 -0.90
C ASP A 157 -9.82 6.98 0.59
N GLU A 158 -9.03 7.70 1.38
CA GLU A 158 -9.32 7.99 2.79
C GLU A 158 -10.61 8.79 2.97
N LYS A 159 -10.79 9.88 2.20
CA LYS A 159 -12.02 10.69 2.24
C LYS A 159 -13.24 9.84 1.87
N ARG A 160 -13.13 9.01 0.85
CA ARG A 160 -14.22 8.13 0.42
C ARG A 160 -14.56 7.10 1.50
N GLY A 161 -13.55 6.49 2.13
CA GLY A 161 -13.75 5.56 3.24
C GLY A 161 -14.47 6.22 4.43
N THR A 162 -14.05 7.42 4.80
CA THR A 162 -14.66 8.19 5.87
C THR A 162 -16.13 8.55 5.55
N SER A 163 -16.41 9.00 4.32
CA SER A 163 -17.78 9.33 3.89
C SER A 163 -18.70 8.11 3.91
N ILE A 164 -18.22 6.93 3.50
CA ILE A 164 -18.97 5.67 3.58
C ILE A 164 -19.26 5.32 5.04
N ALA A 165 -18.26 5.39 5.91
CA ALA A 165 -18.42 5.05 7.32
C ALA A 165 -19.45 5.99 8.02
N ILE A 166 -19.37 7.28 7.78
CA ILE A 166 -20.34 8.26 8.29
C ILE A 166 -21.75 7.94 7.74
N GLY A 167 -21.86 7.70 6.44
CA GLY A 167 -23.14 7.35 5.81
C GLY A 167 -23.76 6.08 6.42
N MET A 168 -22.95 5.03 6.64
CA MET A 168 -23.41 3.79 7.28
C MET A 168 -23.89 4.03 8.72
N CYS A 169 -23.15 4.79 9.53
CA CYS A 169 -23.52 5.09 10.91
C CYS A 169 -24.83 5.88 10.98
N LEU A 170 -24.98 6.92 10.17
CA LEU A 170 -26.21 7.72 10.11
C LEU A 170 -27.39 6.88 9.60
N GLY A 171 -27.20 6.12 8.54
CA GLY A 171 -28.24 5.26 7.97
C GLY A 171 -28.70 4.20 8.97
N MET A 172 -27.77 3.57 9.68
CA MET A 172 -28.06 2.59 10.72
C MET A 172 -28.86 3.18 11.87
N SER A 173 -28.50 4.38 12.35
CA SER A 173 -29.19 5.07 13.44
C SER A 173 -30.63 5.42 13.07
N ILE A 174 -30.84 6.02 11.90
CA ILE A 174 -32.17 6.38 11.38
C ILE A 174 -33.00 5.14 11.11
N GLY A 175 -32.41 4.14 10.44
CA GLY A 175 -33.10 2.89 10.10
C GLY A 175 -33.52 2.10 11.35
N THR A 176 -32.69 2.09 12.39
CA THR A 176 -33.06 1.47 13.68
C THR A 176 -34.22 2.18 14.35
N ALA A 177 -34.24 3.52 14.37
CA ALA A 177 -35.32 4.29 14.95
C ALA A 177 -36.65 4.06 14.22
N ILE A 178 -36.67 4.08 12.90
CA ILE A 178 -37.87 3.81 12.09
C ILE A 178 -38.29 2.34 12.24
N GLY A 179 -37.34 1.39 12.20
CA GLY A 179 -37.65 -0.02 12.39
C GLY A 179 -38.25 -0.35 13.76
N ALA A 180 -37.77 0.30 14.81
CA ALA A 180 -38.33 0.19 16.15
C ALA A 180 -39.77 0.70 16.22
N ALA A 181 -40.06 1.85 15.59
CA ALA A 181 -41.40 2.42 15.53
C ALA A 181 -42.41 1.51 14.75
N LEU A 182 -41.91 0.76 13.74
CA LEU A 182 -42.74 -0.14 12.94
C LEU A 182 -42.75 -1.60 13.44
N GLY A 183 -42.10 -1.90 14.57
CA GLY A 183 -42.02 -3.24 15.15
C GLY A 183 -41.06 -4.20 14.42
N HIS A 184 -40.24 -3.73 13.46
CA HIS A 184 -39.30 -4.50 12.65
C HIS A 184 -37.88 -3.93 12.70
N MET A 185 -37.30 -3.87 13.90
CA MET A 185 -36.00 -3.23 14.18
C MET A 185 -34.84 -3.76 13.31
N SER A 186 -34.76 -5.08 13.13
CA SER A 186 -33.70 -5.69 12.32
C SER A 186 -33.79 -5.32 10.84
N THR A 187 -35.02 -5.29 10.29
CA THR A 187 -35.25 -4.90 8.90
C THR A 187 -34.93 -3.42 8.69
N GLY A 188 -35.33 -2.56 9.61
CA GLY A 188 -35.03 -1.12 9.59
C GLY A 188 -33.52 -0.86 9.64
N MET A 189 -32.78 -1.57 10.47
CA MET A 189 -31.33 -1.46 10.59
C MET A 189 -30.60 -1.87 9.28
N CYS A 190 -31.00 -2.99 8.66
CA CYS A 190 -30.41 -3.46 7.39
C CYS A 190 -30.68 -2.48 6.23
N LEU A 191 -31.92 -2.01 6.10
CA LEU A 191 -32.29 -1.03 5.08
C LEU A 191 -31.57 0.30 5.29
N GLY A 192 -31.52 0.79 6.53
CA GLY A 192 -30.82 2.03 6.88
C GLY A 192 -29.33 1.96 6.57
N MET A 193 -28.66 0.85 6.87
CA MET A 193 -27.26 0.64 6.56
C MET A 193 -26.99 0.64 5.04
N SER A 194 -27.84 -0.02 4.25
CA SER A 194 -27.73 -0.07 2.80
C SER A 194 -27.90 1.31 2.16
N ILE A 195 -28.93 2.06 2.57
CA ILE A 195 -29.18 3.44 2.11
C ILE A 195 -28.03 4.37 2.55
N GLY A 196 -27.59 4.25 3.79
CA GLY A 196 -26.49 5.05 4.33
C GLY A 196 -25.18 4.81 3.59
N MET A 197 -24.87 3.56 3.20
CA MET A 197 -23.71 3.24 2.38
C MET A 197 -23.81 3.91 0.99
N CYS A 198 -24.96 3.81 0.33
CA CYS A 198 -25.18 4.45 -0.98
C CYS A 198 -25.02 5.98 -0.91
N LEU A 199 -25.59 6.63 0.12
CA LEU A 199 -25.44 8.06 0.33
C LEU A 199 -23.99 8.45 0.64
N GLY A 200 -23.29 7.67 1.47
CA GLY A 200 -21.88 7.88 1.78
C GLY A 200 -20.99 7.78 0.53
N LEU A 201 -21.28 6.83 -0.36
CA LEU A 201 -20.60 6.70 -1.67
C LEU A 201 -20.87 7.90 -2.58
N ALA A 202 -22.14 8.35 -2.66
CA ALA A 202 -22.54 9.49 -3.50
C ALA A 202 -21.89 10.80 -3.01
N LEU A 203 -21.87 11.05 -1.71
CA LEU A 203 -21.25 12.23 -1.11
C LEU A 203 -19.72 12.21 -1.26
N GLY A 204 -19.09 11.04 -1.08
CA GLY A 204 -17.64 10.87 -1.26
C GLY A 204 -17.18 11.01 -2.72
N SER A 205 -18.05 10.80 -3.71
CA SER A 205 -17.77 10.98 -5.13
C SER A 205 -18.07 12.39 -5.66
N GLY A 206 -19.01 13.11 -5.04
CA GLY A 206 -19.47 14.42 -5.52
C GLY A 206 -18.48 15.58 -5.35
N GLU A 207 -17.54 15.50 -4.41
CA GLU A 207 -16.48 16.50 -4.25
C GLU A 207 -15.38 16.43 -5.34
N SER A 208 -15.25 15.29 -6.00
CA SER A 208 -14.25 15.09 -7.06
C SER A 208 -14.60 15.81 -8.37
N SER A 209 -15.89 16.08 -8.64
CA SER A 209 -16.38 16.70 -9.88
C SER A 209 -16.25 18.23 -9.88
N LYS A 210 -16.23 18.89 -8.72
CA LYS A 210 -16.20 20.36 -8.62
C LYS A 210 -14.82 21.01 -8.77
N LYS A 211 -13.73 20.23 -8.85
CA LYS A 211 -12.36 20.75 -8.94
C LYS A 211 -11.75 20.66 -10.34
N SER A 212 -12.47 20.14 -11.33
CA SER A 212 -12.00 20.04 -12.73
C SER A 212 -12.35 21.26 -13.59
N ASP A 213 -13.14 22.21 -13.08
CA ASP A 213 -13.59 23.40 -13.83
C ASP A 213 -13.10 24.74 -13.22
N LYS A 214 -11.83 24.79 -12.80
CA LYS A 214 -11.16 26.08 -12.51
C LYS A 214 -9.72 26.09 -12.96
#